data_6990adc9f1d1a889e674ba3837aa2b2a
#
_entry.id   6990adc9f1d1a889e674ba3837aa2b2a
#
_cell.length_a   1.000
_cell.length_b   1.000
_cell.length_c   1.000
_cell.angle_alpha   90.00
_cell.angle_beta   90.00
_cell.angle_gamma   90.00
#
_symmetry.space_group_name_H-M   'P 1'
#
loop_
_entity.id
_entity.type
_entity.pdbx_description
1 polymer ?
#
loop_
_entity_poly.entity_id
_entity_poly.type
_entity_poly.pdbx_seq_one_letter_code
_entity_poly.pdbx_strand_id
1 'polypeptide(L)'
;VNNRTADPYITLGAGRVENDAFWRWGDDNLFPNALALMARRSVTHRRIINDKADYISGKGFTCDEAQQPRLAAFLRHVNGDGESLRQVLNKLAFDKALFGNAFLEAVTDAGHTFLSLHHQDASRCRLARDSAHVLLHHDWTAFKATEARTLPLYPAFEEQSDGTLRAVIHYKDYEPTFEHYGVPPLSLIHISE
;
A
#
# COMPACT_ATOMS: atom_id res chain seq x y z
N VAL A 1 -21.15 -29.91 -17.19
CA VAL A 1 -20.92 -29.35 -15.83
C VAL A 1 -19.43 -29.13 -15.71
N ASN A 2 -18.98 -27.92 -16.01
CA ASN A 2 -17.58 -27.51 -15.88
C ASN A 2 -17.30 -27.19 -14.40
N ASN A 3 -16.82 -28.15 -13.67
CA ASN A 3 -16.22 -27.94 -12.37
C ASN A 3 -14.78 -27.41 -12.61
N ARG A 4 -14.66 -26.13 -12.99
CA ARG A 4 -13.40 -25.44 -12.82
C ARG A 4 -13.24 -25.25 -11.32
N THR A 5 -12.38 -26.06 -10.71
CA THR A 5 -11.79 -25.72 -9.43
C THR A 5 -11.26 -24.29 -9.59
N ALA A 6 -11.95 -23.32 -8.98
CA ALA A 6 -11.52 -21.94 -9.04
C ALA A 6 -10.10 -21.92 -8.48
N ASP A 7 -9.13 -21.51 -9.31
CA ASP A 7 -7.77 -21.26 -8.86
C ASP A 7 -7.90 -20.23 -7.72
N PRO A 8 -7.46 -20.56 -6.49
CA PRO A 8 -7.58 -19.63 -5.36
C PRO A 8 -6.95 -18.28 -5.67
N TYR A 9 -6.00 -18.21 -6.60
CA TYR A 9 -5.40 -16.96 -7.06
C TYR A 9 -6.34 -16.12 -7.94
N ILE A 10 -7.25 -16.73 -8.71
CA ILE A 10 -8.23 -15.99 -9.53
C ILE A 10 -9.25 -15.28 -8.66
N THR A 11 -9.57 -15.85 -7.51
CA THR A 11 -10.51 -15.26 -6.56
C THR A 11 -9.93 -14.03 -5.84
N LEU A 12 -8.59 -13.94 -5.71
CA LEU A 12 -7.91 -12.84 -5.05
C LEU A 12 -7.97 -11.50 -5.82
N GLY A 13 -8.11 -11.56 -7.15
CA GLY A 13 -8.17 -10.37 -8.00
C GLY A 13 -9.58 -10.00 -8.47
N ALA A 14 -10.52 -10.95 -8.44
CA ALA A 14 -11.91 -10.73 -8.80
C ALA A 14 -12.67 -10.13 -7.62
N GLY A 15 -12.44 -8.87 -7.33
CA GLY A 15 -13.14 -8.17 -6.26
C GLY A 15 -14.65 -8.22 -6.49
N ARG A 16 -15.40 -8.84 -5.57
CA ARG A 16 -16.84 -8.59 -5.47
C ARG A 16 -17.04 -7.24 -4.80
N VAL A 17 -17.93 -6.44 -5.36
CA VAL A 17 -18.28 -5.14 -4.79
C VAL A 17 -19.24 -5.37 -3.63
N GLU A 18 -18.91 -4.87 -2.45
CA GLU A 18 -19.84 -4.80 -1.34
C GLU A 18 -20.37 -3.36 -1.26
N ASN A 19 -21.70 -3.21 -1.31
CA ASN A 19 -22.38 -1.91 -1.21
C ASN A 19 -21.85 -0.83 -2.18
N ASP A 20 -21.36 -1.22 -3.35
CA ASP A 20 -20.88 -0.34 -4.41
C ASP A 20 -19.76 0.65 -4.04
N ALA A 21 -19.10 0.51 -2.89
CA ALA A 21 -18.13 1.48 -2.42
C ALA A 21 -16.67 1.17 -2.85
N PHE A 22 -16.25 -0.09 -2.77
CA PHE A 22 -14.85 -0.48 -3.04
C PHE A 22 -14.70 -1.90 -3.61
N TRP A 23 -13.54 -2.17 -4.18
CA TRP A 23 -13.15 -3.50 -4.61
C TRP A 23 -12.64 -4.32 -3.42
N ARG A 24 -13.27 -5.47 -3.15
CA ARG A 24 -12.82 -6.37 -2.11
C ARG A 24 -11.44 -6.93 -2.42
N TRP A 25 -10.65 -7.12 -1.41
CA TRP A 25 -9.35 -7.79 -1.51
C TRP A 25 -9.45 -9.18 -0.89
N GLY A 26 -9.70 -10.19 -1.74
CA GLY A 26 -10.12 -11.54 -1.36
C GLY A 26 -11.64 -11.66 -1.20
N ASP A 27 -12.13 -12.89 -0.98
CA ASP A 27 -13.57 -13.19 -0.94
C ASP A 27 -14.28 -12.51 0.23
N ASP A 28 -13.62 -12.48 1.39
CA ASP A 28 -14.10 -11.88 2.64
C ASP A 28 -13.56 -10.47 2.89
N ASN A 29 -12.82 -9.90 1.94
CA ASN A 29 -12.12 -8.61 2.07
C ASN A 29 -11.00 -8.60 3.14
N LEU A 30 -10.62 -9.74 3.69
CA LEU A 30 -9.62 -9.86 4.77
C LEU A 30 -8.32 -10.53 4.32
N PHE A 31 -8.13 -10.76 3.04
CA PHE A 31 -6.93 -11.40 2.51
C PHE A 31 -5.62 -10.74 2.98
N PRO A 32 -5.46 -9.40 2.96
CA PRO A 32 -4.24 -8.77 3.49
C PRO A 32 -4.04 -9.04 4.99
N ASN A 33 -5.13 -9.08 5.76
CA ASN A 33 -5.07 -9.37 7.19
C ASN A 33 -4.59 -10.82 7.43
N ALA A 34 -5.08 -11.76 6.62
CA ALA A 34 -4.64 -13.16 6.66
C ALA A 34 -3.14 -13.28 6.31
N LEU A 35 -2.67 -12.60 5.25
CA LEU A 35 -1.25 -12.57 4.89
C LEU A 35 -0.38 -12.00 6.02
N ALA A 36 -0.79 -10.88 6.62
CA ALA A 36 -0.07 -10.28 7.74
C ALA A 36 0.00 -11.22 8.95
N LEU A 37 -1.08 -11.93 9.25
CA LEU A 37 -1.12 -12.92 10.33
C LEU A 37 -0.19 -14.12 10.05
N MET A 38 -0.23 -14.66 8.82
CA MET A 38 0.64 -15.75 8.41
C MET A 38 2.12 -15.35 8.47
N ALA A 39 2.47 -14.15 7.99
CA ALA A 39 3.83 -13.63 8.10
C ALA A 39 4.31 -13.47 9.55
N ARG A 40 3.40 -13.12 10.48
CA ARG A 40 3.74 -13.06 11.91
C ARG A 40 4.00 -14.43 12.52
N ARG A 41 3.30 -15.48 12.06
CA ARG A 41 3.43 -16.86 12.56
C ARG A 41 4.65 -17.58 11.99
N SER A 42 5.10 -17.23 10.80
CA SER A 42 6.27 -17.83 10.15
C SER A 42 7.50 -16.93 10.30
N VAL A 43 8.40 -17.30 11.21
CA VAL A 43 9.66 -16.57 11.45
C VAL A 43 10.52 -16.48 10.18
N THR A 44 10.63 -17.59 9.46
CA THR A 44 11.42 -17.67 8.22
C THR A 44 10.85 -16.74 7.14
N HIS A 45 9.52 -16.80 6.93
CA HIS A 45 8.86 -15.96 5.95
C HIS A 45 9.00 -14.48 6.30
N ARG A 46 8.74 -14.12 7.56
CA ARG A 46 8.91 -12.74 8.04
C ARG A 46 10.34 -12.23 7.82
N ARG A 47 11.34 -13.08 8.06
CA ARG A 47 12.75 -12.72 7.83
C ARG A 47 13.01 -12.45 6.36
N ILE A 48 12.56 -13.32 5.46
CA ILE A 48 12.74 -13.13 4.01
C ILE A 48 12.12 -11.81 3.53
N ILE A 49 10.92 -11.46 4.02
CA ILE A 49 10.27 -10.20 3.68
C ILE A 49 11.08 -9.00 4.20
N ASN A 50 11.53 -9.06 5.46
CA ASN A 50 12.36 -8.00 6.03
C ASN A 50 13.69 -7.84 5.27
N ASP A 51 14.41 -8.93 5.02
CA ASP A 51 15.69 -8.92 4.29
C ASP A 51 15.49 -8.33 2.87
N LYS A 52 14.37 -8.65 2.20
CA LYS A 52 14.02 -8.10 0.90
C LYS A 52 13.71 -6.60 0.98
N ALA A 53 12.97 -6.16 1.98
CA ALA A 53 12.66 -4.76 2.22
C ALA A 53 13.93 -3.94 2.52
N ASP A 54 14.81 -4.49 3.36
CA ASP A 54 16.10 -3.87 3.69
C ASP A 54 17.02 -3.80 2.47
N TYR A 55 17.03 -4.82 1.62
CA TYR A 55 17.81 -4.82 0.39
C TYR A 55 17.32 -3.74 -0.59
N ILE A 56 16.00 -3.61 -0.78
CA ILE A 56 15.38 -2.62 -1.68
C ILE A 56 15.62 -1.20 -1.16
N SER A 57 15.40 -0.95 0.13
CA SER A 57 15.60 0.39 0.72
C SER A 57 17.08 0.77 0.83
N GLY A 58 17.96 -0.23 0.86
CA GLY A 58 19.41 -0.07 0.86
C GLY A 58 19.91 0.92 1.92
N LYS A 59 20.87 1.77 1.53
CA LYS A 59 21.39 2.84 2.40
C LYS A 59 20.55 4.12 2.32
N GLY A 60 19.45 4.11 1.54
CA GLY A 60 18.63 5.29 1.27
C GLY A 60 19.24 6.20 0.21
N PHE A 61 18.76 7.44 0.20
CA PHE A 61 19.22 8.47 -0.72
C PHE A 61 20.20 9.43 -0.03
N THR A 62 21.18 9.87 -0.76
CA THR A 62 22.13 10.90 -0.33
C THR A 62 22.13 12.03 -1.34
N CYS A 63 22.33 13.25 -0.87
CA CYS A 63 22.56 14.42 -1.71
C CYS A 63 23.70 15.22 -1.14
N ASP A 64 24.24 16.15 -1.93
CA ASP A 64 25.23 17.12 -1.45
C ASP A 64 24.52 18.14 -0.54
N GLU A 65 24.73 18.01 0.77
CA GLU A 65 24.08 18.84 1.77
C GLU A 65 24.48 20.32 1.64
N ALA A 66 25.71 20.60 1.20
CA ALA A 66 26.19 21.95 1.02
C ALA A 66 25.47 22.64 -0.15
N GLN A 67 25.16 21.91 -1.20
CA GLN A 67 24.46 22.43 -2.38
C GLN A 67 22.93 22.37 -2.26
N GLN A 68 22.42 21.37 -1.55
CA GLN A 68 20.97 21.09 -1.47
C GLN A 68 20.48 20.87 -0.02
N PRO A 69 20.64 21.87 0.87
CA PRO A 69 20.32 21.72 2.29
C PRO A 69 18.84 21.40 2.55
N ARG A 70 17.92 21.95 1.72
CA ARG A 70 16.47 21.65 1.85
C ARG A 70 16.16 20.22 1.50
N LEU A 71 16.76 19.69 0.43
CA LEU A 71 16.59 18.28 0.05
C LEU A 71 17.18 17.36 1.11
N ALA A 72 18.37 17.67 1.62
CA ALA A 72 18.98 16.88 2.70
C ALA A 72 18.10 16.83 3.95
N ALA A 73 17.51 17.96 4.35
CA ALA A 73 16.57 18.02 5.46
C ALA A 73 15.31 17.18 5.19
N PHE A 74 14.73 17.27 3.98
CA PHE A 74 13.57 16.48 3.58
C PHE A 74 13.88 14.98 3.58
N LEU A 75 15.03 14.54 3.08
CA LEU A 75 15.43 13.14 3.08
C LEU A 75 15.54 12.54 4.49
N ARG A 76 15.89 13.38 5.48
CA ARG A 76 15.99 12.97 6.89
C ARG A 76 14.65 12.93 7.60
N HIS A 77 13.73 13.81 7.23
CA HIS A 77 12.42 13.99 7.87
C HIS A 77 11.37 14.27 6.80
N VAL A 78 10.77 13.17 6.26
CA VAL A 78 9.79 13.28 5.17
C VAL A 78 8.37 13.49 5.64
N ASN A 79 8.11 13.40 6.94
CA ASN A 79 6.79 13.57 7.54
C ASN A 79 6.86 14.06 8.98
N GLY A 80 5.68 14.38 9.55
CA GLY A 80 5.55 14.83 10.93
C GLY A 80 5.87 13.78 11.99
N ASP A 81 5.95 12.51 11.61
CA ASP A 81 6.32 11.40 12.51
C ASP A 81 7.84 11.28 12.68
N GLY A 82 8.61 12.15 12.02
CA GLY A 82 10.07 12.16 12.10
C GLY A 82 10.74 11.06 11.30
N GLU A 83 10.03 10.44 10.36
CA GLU A 83 10.58 9.37 9.53
C GLU A 83 11.48 9.93 8.43
N SER A 84 12.57 9.22 8.14
CA SER A 84 13.39 9.46 6.95
C SER A 84 12.75 8.83 5.71
N LEU A 85 13.11 9.33 4.52
CA LEU A 85 12.68 8.72 3.27
C LEU A 85 13.04 7.23 3.20
N ARG A 86 14.21 6.85 3.73
CA ARG A 86 14.62 5.44 3.78
C ARG A 86 13.64 4.60 4.60
N GLN A 87 13.17 5.08 5.75
CA GLN A 87 12.20 4.35 6.58
C GLN A 87 10.87 4.18 5.89
N VAL A 88 10.37 5.23 5.23
CA VAL A 88 9.13 5.17 4.43
C VAL A 88 9.28 4.17 3.28
N LEU A 89 10.40 4.19 2.54
CA LEU A 89 10.67 3.24 1.46
C LEU A 89 10.81 1.80 1.97
N ASN A 90 11.40 1.58 3.14
CA ASN A 90 11.48 0.26 3.74
C ASN A 90 10.09 -0.32 4.04
N LYS A 91 9.18 0.49 4.59
CA LYS A 91 7.79 0.11 4.83
C LYS A 91 7.05 -0.22 3.52
N LEU A 92 7.23 0.61 2.48
CA LEU A 92 6.65 0.36 1.15
C LEU A 92 7.19 -0.93 0.53
N ALA A 93 8.50 -1.17 0.64
CA ALA A 93 9.12 -2.39 0.13
C ALA A 93 8.64 -3.63 0.90
N PHE A 94 8.42 -3.50 2.21
CA PHE A 94 7.84 -4.55 3.04
C PHE A 94 6.43 -4.89 2.59
N ASP A 95 5.55 -3.88 2.43
CA ASP A 95 4.18 -4.09 1.97
C ASP A 95 4.13 -4.67 0.56
N LYS A 96 4.98 -4.17 -0.34
CA LYS A 96 5.12 -4.70 -1.69
C LYS A 96 5.54 -6.18 -1.69
N ALA A 97 6.48 -6.56 -0.83
CA ALA A 97 6.94 -7.94 -0.72
C ALA A 97 5.89 -8.86 -0.08
N LEU A 98 5.10 -8.35 0.88
CA LEU A 98 4.11 -9.15 1.60
C LEU A 98 2.77 -9.23 0.85
N PHE A 99 2.30 -8.11 0.30
CA PHE A 99 0.95 -7.99 -0.27
C PHE A 99 0.94 -7.91 -1.80
N GLY A 100 2.10 -7.73 -2.45
CA GLY A 100 2.16 -7.39 -3.87
C GLY A 100 1.69 -5.95 -4.17
N ASN A 101 1.38 -5.17 -3.15
CA ASN A 101 0.84 -3.83 -3.22
C ASN A 101 1.48 -2.94 -2.16
N ALA A 102 1.66 -1.66 -2.47
CA ALA A 102 2.11 -0.66 -1.51
C ALA A 102 1.46 0.69 -1.83
N PHE A 103 1.20 1.50 -0.81
CA PHE A 103 0.50 2.78 -0.93
C PHE A 103 1.34 3.89 -0.28
N LEU A 104 1.66 4.92 -1.06
CA LEU A 104 2.39 6.10 -0.61
C LEU A 104 1.52 7.34 -0.75
N GLU A 105 1.17 7.97 0.36
CA GLU A 105 0.49 9.26 0.36
C GLU A 105 1.52 10.37 0.17
N ALA A 106 1.29 11.21 -0.82
CA ALA A 106 2.04 12.42 -1.09
C ALA A 106 1.18 13.64 -0.71
N VAL A 107 1.76 14.54 0.07
CA VAL A 107 1.15 15.80 0.48
C VAL A 107 1.93 16.93 -0.15
N THR A 108 1.21 17.85 -0.82
CA THR A 108 1.81 19.02 -1.45
C THR A 108 1.07 20.29 -1.06
N ASP A 109 1.67 21.44 -1.28
CA ASP A 109 0.98 22.71 -1.27
C ASP A 109 0.25 22.96 -2.59
N ALA A 110 -0.48 24.08 -2.70
CA ALA A 110 -1.19 24.48 -3.91
C ALA A 110 -0.25 24.69 -5.13
N GLY A 111 1.04 24.91 -4.90
CA GLY A 111 2.08 25.00 -5.93
C GLY A 111 2.70 23.64 -6.30
N HIS A 112 2.16 22.54 -5.80
CA HIS A 112 2.68 21.17 -5.96
C HIS A 112 4.11 20.97 -5.40
N THR A 113 4.52 21.77 -4.42
CA THR A 113 5.75 21.52 -3.68
C THR A 113 5.50 20.43 -2.65
N PHE A 114 6.32 19.38 -2.64
CA PHE A 114 6.18 18.31 -1.66
C PHE A 114 6.41 18.81 -0.24
N LEU A 115 5.43 18.57 0.63
CA LEU A 115 5.47 18.88 2.05
C LEU A 115 5.80 17.64 2.88
N SER A 116 5.18 16.51 2.58
CA SER A 116 5.44 15.25 3.28
C SER A 116 5.08 14.01 2.46
N LEU A 117 5.67 12.88 2.87
CA LEU A 117 5.37 11.55 2.34
C LEU A 117 5.02 10.62 3.49
N HIS A 118 3.92 9.89 3.35
CA HIS A 118 3.44 8.96 4.38
C HIS A 118 3.20 7.58 3.78
N HIS A 119 3.76 6.56 4.41
CA HIS A 119 3.40 5.18 4.10
C HIS A 119 1.98 4.91 4.61
N GLN A 120 1.14 4.34 3.75
CA GLN A 120 -0.18 3.85 4.12
C GLN A 120 -0.15 2.32 4.16
N ASP A 121 -0.46 1.74 5.32
CA ASP A 121 -0.50 0.29 5.53
C ASP A 121 -1.44 -0.36 4.51
N ALA A 122 -0.90 -1.21 3.64
CA ALA A 122 -1.67 -1.82 2.55
C ALA A 122 -2.85 -2.66 3.07
N SER A 123 -2.75 -3.23 4.28
CA SER A 123 -3.87 -3.97 4.88
C SER A 123 -5.08 -3.09 5.19
N ARG A 124 -4.87 -1.77 5.33
CA ARG A 124 -5.90 -0.77 5.61
C ARG A 124 -6.45 -0.09 4.37
N CYS A 125 -5.84 -0.31 3.20
CA CYS A 125 -6.21 0.33 1.95
C CYS A 125 -7.14 -0.55 1.12
N ARG A 126 -8.18 0.06 0.52
CA ARG A 126 -9.01 -0.57 -0.52
C ARG A 126 -9.22 0.40 -1.66
N LEU A 127 -9.14 -0.10 -2.88
CA LEU A 127 -9.43 0.70 -4.05
C LEU A 127 -10.93 0.96 -4.14
N ALA A 128 -11.31 2.21 -4.32
CA ALA A 128 -12.69 2.57 -4.56
C ALA A 128 -13.18 1.99 -5.90
N ARG A 129 -14.49 1.82 -6.03
CA ARG A 129 -15.08 1.27 -7.25
C ARG A 129 -14.83 2.11 -8.49
N ASP A 130 -14.69 3.42 -8.33
CA ASP A 130 -14.39 4.34 -9.42
C ASP A 130 -12.95 4.20 -9.95
N SER A 131 -12.11 3.40 -9.27
CA SER A 131 -10.68 3.22 -9.55
C SER A 131 -9.87 4.52 -9.56
N ALA A 132 -10.45 5.60 -9.05
CA ALA A 132 -9.83 6.92 -8.94
C ALA A 132 -9.45 7.28 -7.50
N HIS A 133 -9.97 6.54 -6.53
CA HIS A 133 -9.75 6.79 -5.11
C HIS A 133 -9.30 5.54 -4.37
N VAL A 134 -8.71 5.76 -3.21
CA VAL A 134 -8.41 4.74 -2.21
C VAL A 134 -9.13 5.08 -0.91
N LEU A 135 -9.76 4.08 -0.30
CA LEU A 135 -10.37 4.16 1.02
C LEU A 135 -9.40 3.59 2.04
N LEU A 136 -9.18 4.34 3.12
CA LEU A 136 -8.38 3.91 4.26
C LEU A 136 -9.31 3.69 5.45
N HIS A 137 -9.31 2.47 6.00
CA HIS A 137 -10.11 2.11 7.16
C HIS A 137 -9.29 1.25 8.11
N HIS A 138 -9.46 1.48 9.42
CA HIS A 138 -8.68 0.77 10.42
C HIS A 138 -9.14 -0.68 10.66
N ASP A 139 -10.43 -0.96 10.41
CA ASP A 139 -11.02 -2.28 10.61
C ASP A 139 -12.01 -2.64 9.49
N TRP A 140 -11.59 -3.49 8.58
CA TRP A 140 -12.41 -3.94 7.45
C TRP A 140 -13.44 -5.00 7.82
N THR A 141 -13.40 -5.55 9.05
CA THR A 141 -14.43 -6.47 9.56
C THR A 141 -15.71 -5.76 9.94
N ALA A 142 -15.59 -4.48 10.31
CA ALA A 142 -16.68 -3.60 10.74
C ALA A 142 -16.70 -2.29 9.92
N PHE A 143 -16.61 -2.41 8.58
CA PHE A 143 -16.51 -1.25 7.71
C PHE A 143 -17.74 -0.33 7.82
N LYS A 144 -17.46 0.97 8.03
CA LYS A 144 -18.44 2.04 7.92
C LYS A 144 -17.88 3.14 7.02
N ALA A 145 -18.63 3.49 5.98
CA ALA A 145 -18.20 4.50 5.02
C ALA A 145 -17.91 5.88 5.65
N THR A 146 -18.62 6.22 6.74
CA THR A 146 -18.43 7.48 7.46
C THR A 146 -17.13 7.54 8.28
N GLU A 147 -16.50 6.41 8.54
CA GLU A 147 -15.24 6.29 9.28
C GLU A 147 -14.03 6.11 8.34
N ALA A 148 -14.29 5.88 7.04
CA ALA A 148 -13.25 5.72 6.04
C ALA A 148 -12.75 7.08 5.55
N ARG A 149 -11.42 7.23 5.51
CA ARG A 149 -10.78 8.36 4.83
C ARG A 149 -10.63 8.01 3.36
N THR A 150 -11.14 8.86 2.47
CA THR A 150 -11.02 8.70 1.03
C THR A 150 -9.98 9.66 0.49
N LEU A 151 -9.08 9.17 -0.33
CA LEU A 151 -8.02 9.96 -0.97
C LEU A 151 -7.94 9.63 -2.47
N PRO A 152 -7.65 10.62 -3.33
CA PRO A 152 -7.49 10.39 -4.76
C PRO A 152 -6.24 9.56 -5.04
N LEU A 153 -6.30 8.76 -6.10
CA LEU A 153 -5.13 8.10 -6.66
C LEU A 153 -4.37 9.04 -7.59
N TYR A 154 -3.04 9.04 -7.47
CA TYR A 154 -2.19 9.74 -8.42
C TYR A 154 -2.50 9.30 -9.87
N PRO A 155 -2.56 10.21 -10.86
CA PRO A 155 -2.04 11.59 -10.83
C PRO A 155 -3.02 12.67 -10.32
N ALA A 156 -4.22 12.32 -9.88
CA ALA A 156 -5.13 13.30 -9.31
C ALA A 156 -4.67 13.73 -7.91
N PHE A 157 -4.82 15.03 -7.63
CA PHE A 157 -4.62 15.59 -6.31
C PHE A 157 -5.91 16.31 -5.89
N GLU A 158 -6.34 16.12 -4.65
CA GLU A 158 -7.54 16.78 -4.10
C GLU A 158 -7.17 17.60 -2.88
N GLU A 159 -7.77 18.80 -2.82
CA GLU A 159 -7.59 19.70 -1.69
C GLU A 159 -8.31 19.15 -0.46
N GLN A 160 -7.61 19.15 0.64
CA GLN A 160 -8.15 18.77 1.94
C GLN A 160 -8.55 20.02 2.74
N SER A 161 -9.30 19.81 3.82
CA SER A 161 -9.77 20.89 4.69
C SER A 161 -8.66 21.73 5.33
N ASP A 162 -7.43 21.24 5.33
CA ASP A 162 -6.23 21.92 5.81
C ASP A 162 -5.51 22.76 4.71
N GLY A 163 -6.09 22.83 3.51
CA GLY A 163 -5.52 23.55 2.36
C GLY A 163 -4.35 22.82 1.68
N THR A 164 -4.06 21.58 2.08
CA THR A 164 -3.05 20.76 1.40
C THR A 164 -3.67 19.95 0.27
N LEU A 165 -2.89 19.68 -0.77
CA LEU A 165 -3.25 18.77 -1.84
C LEU A 165 -2.69 17.39 -1.52
N ARG A 166 -3.49 16.34 -1.66
CA ARG A 166 -3.08 14.98 -1.36
C ARG A 166 -3.39 14.03 -2.50
N ALA A 167 -2.50 13.07 -2.69
CA ALA A 167 -2.70 11.96 -3.60
C ALA A 167 -2.05 10.70 -3.04
N VAL A 168 -2.57 9.52 -3.39
CA VAL A 168 -1.96 8.25 -3.05
C VAL A 168 -1.40 7.60 -4.30
N ILE A 169 -0.13 7.24 -4.26
CA ILE A 169 0.52 6.46 -5.30
C ILE A 169 0.36 4.99 -4.93
N HIS A 170 -0.30 4.22 -5.79
CA HIS A 170 -0.46 2.79 -5.64
C HIS A 170 0.58 2.05 -6.48
N TYR A 171 1.47 1.32 -5.82
CA TYR A 171 2.45 0.44 -6.44
C TYR A 171 1.96 -1.00 -6.36
N LYS A 172 1.70 -1.63 -7.49
CA LYS A 172 1.32 -3.04 -7.54
C LYS A 172 2.23 -3.85 -8.47
N ASP A 173 2.37 -5.15 -8.19
CA ASP A 173 2.98 -6.07 -9.15
C ASP A 173 2.00 -6.29 -10.31
N TYR A 174 2.53 -6.23 -11.52
CA TYR A 174 1.73 -6.55 -12.70
C TYR A 174 1.52 -8.07 -12.76
N GLU A 175 0.24 -8.44 -12.78
CA GLU A 175 -0.19 -9.81 -13.05
C GLU A 175 -1.36 -9.76 -14.04
N PRO A 176 -1.26 -10.44 -15.20
CA PRO A 176 -2.21 -10.28 -16.32
C PRO A 176 -3.69 -10.48 -15.98
N THR A 177 -4.00 -11.28 -14.99
CA THR A 177 -5.38 -11.62 -14.62
C THR A 177 -5.91 -10.81 -13.45
N PHE A 178 -5.09 -9.92 -12.87
CA PHE A 178 -5.42 -9.14 -11.68
C PHE A 178 -5.49 -7.65 -12.01
N GLU A 179 -6.71 -7.12 -12.08
CA GLU A 179 -6.93 -5.75 -12.51
C GLU A 179 -6.67 -4.72 -11.40
N HIS A 180 -7.16 -4.99 -10.19
CA HIS A 180 -7.17 -4.01 -9.10
C HIS A 180 -5.98 -4.13 -8.17
N TYR A 181 -5.67 -5.31 -7.70
CA TYR A 181 -4.58 -5.57 -6.75
C TYR A 181 -3.47 -6.41 -7.39
N GLY A 182 -2.23 -6.18 -6.97
CA GLY A 182 -1.11 -7.04 -7.30
C GLY A 182 -1.12 -8.33 -6.48
N VAL A 183 -0.44 -9.35 -6.99
CA VAL A 183 -0.31 -10.65 -6.31
C VAL A 183 0.96 -10.67 -5.47
N PRO A 184 0.93 -11.21 -4.24
CA PRO A 184 2.12 -11.35 -3.43
C PRO A 184 3.19 -12.18 -4.16
N PRO A 185 4.43 -11.68 -4.30
CA PRO A 185 5.50 -12.41 -4.99
C PRO A 185 6.00 -13.63 -4.21
N LEU A 186 5.69 -13.68 -2.91
CA LEU A 186 5.98 -14.81 -2.03
C LEU A 186 4.65 -15.40 -1.54
N SER A 187 4.15 -16.39 -2.27
CA SER A 187 2.92 -17.08 -1.87
C SER A 187 3.14 -17.88 -0.59
N LEU A 188 2.43 -17.51 0.47
CA LEU A 188 2.38 -18.28 1.73
C LEU A 188 1.60 -19.59 1.59
N ILE A 189 0.89 -19.79 0.48
CA ILE A 189 0.02 -20.95 0.27
C ILE A 189 0.83 -22.25 0.08
N HIS A 190 2.09 -22.15 -0.34
CA HIS A 190 2.97 -23.32 -0.50
C HIS A 190 3.70 -23.78 0.78
N ILE A 191 3.43 -23.16 1.94
CA ILE A 191 4.10 -23.53 3.21
C ILE A 191 3.23 -24.47 4.06
N SER A 192 2.05 -24.83 3.60
CA SER A 192 1.09 -25.69 4.33
C SER A 192 1.08 -27.15 3.89
N GLU A 193 2.09 -27.64 3.13
CA GLU A 193 2.30 -29.06 2.86
C GLU A 193 3.38 -29.65 3.76
#